data_990dbd4fa6eb3fb3822aba1f65d8af17
#
_entry.id   990dbd4fa6eb3fb3822aba1f65d8af17
#
_cell.length_a   1.000
_cell.length_b   1.000
_cell.length_c   1.000
_cell.angle_alpha   90.00
_cell.angle_beta   90.00
_cell.angle_gamma   90.00
#
_symmetry.space_group_name_H-M   'P 1'
#
loop_
_entity.id
_entity.type
_entity.pdbx_description
1 polymer ?
#
loop_
_entity_poly.entity_id
_entity_poly.type
_entity_poly.pdbx_seq_one_letter_code
_entity_poly.pdbx_strand_id
1 'polypeptide(L)'
;MRGTITRALVIYAIFASIPFNLFAEPGPVTEREALARELRNAWLPLESGLAVSGSEGTPISAKYEIDNGTFQLSVYTMRGERFSEVVVDYSVGTITKVDVITDSGDLAAAQSQKETMARATRTLEAATAEAVRANPGYRAVSAMPSLDESRPIVEILLLNGTNWRIVHGTLD
;
A
#
# COMPACT_ATOMS: atom_id res chain seq x y z
N MET A 1 -3.12 -19.45 36.88
CA MET A 1 -3.28 -19.81 35.47
C MET A 1 -3.81 -18.58 34.74
N ARG A 2 -2.97 -17.85 34.07
CA ARG A 2 -3.35 -16.67 33.24
C ARG A 2 -3.29 -17.12 31.80
N GLY A 3 -4.47 -17.27 31.18
CA GLY A 3 -4.60 -17.64 29.79
C GLY A 3 -4.20 -16.46 28.92
N THR A 4 -3.14 -16.64 28.16
CA THR A 4 -2.70 -15.74 27.10
C THR A 4 -3.70 -15.90 25.96
N ILE A 5 -4.55 -14.89 25.75
CA ILE A 5 -5.43 -14.81 24.59
C ILE A 5 -4.55 -14.37 23.42
N THR A 6 -4.08 -15.33 22.65
CA THR A 6 -3.48 -15.06 21.34
C THR A 6 -4.59 -14.54 20.42
N ARG A 7 -4.68 -13.22 20.26
CA ARG A 7 -5.54 -12.63 19.24
C ARG A 7 -4.89 -12.95 17.90
N ALA A 8 -5.45 -13.89 17.17
CA ALA A 8 -5.16 -14.08 15.77
C ALA A 8 -5.59 -12.78 15.04
N LEU A 9 -4.61 -12.04 14.55
CA LEU A 9 -4.80 -10.92 13.64
C LEU A 9 -5.26 -11.55 12.32
N VAL A 10 -6.55 -11.54 12.05
CA VAL A 10 -7.07 -11.91 10.74
C VAL A 10 -6.88 -10.71 9.86
N ILE A 11 -5.70 -10.60 9.29
CA ILE A 11 -5.46 -9.68 8.18
C ILE A 11 -6.17 -10.31 6.99
N TYR A 12 -7.37 -9.86 6.67
CA TYR A 12 -7.96 -10.10 5.37
C TYR A 12 -7.09 -9.33 4.35
N ALA A 13 -5.97 -9.93 3.99
CA ALA A 13 -5.25 -9.54 2.80
C ALA A 13 -6.20 -9.77 1.62
N ILE A 14 -6.81 -8.73 1.09
CA ILE A 14 -7.38 -8.75 -0.26
C ILE A 14 -6.19 -8.78 -1.25
N PHE A 15 -5.31 -9.75 -1.06
CA PHE A 15 -4.39 -10.27 -2.05
C PHE A 15 -4.94 -11.59 -2.60
N ALA A 16 -6.27 -11.70 -2.75
CA ALA A 16 -6.80 -12.68 -3.65
C ALA A 16 -6.14 -12.38 -5.00
N SER A 17 -5.44 -13.36 -5.55
CA SER A 17 -4.99 -13.43 -6.92
C SER A 17 -6.10 -12.89 -7.80
N ILE A 18 -6.11 -11.58 -8.05
CA ILE A 18 -7.03 -10.97 -8.98
C ILE A 18 -6.50 -11.46 -10.32
N PRO A 19 -7.21 -12.37 -11.02
CA PRO A 19 -6.92 -12.54 -12.42
C PRO A 19 -7.05 -11.14 -12.99
N PHE A 20 -6.11 -10.74 -13.81
CA PHE A 20 -6.08 -9.48 -14.54
C PHE A 20 -7.39 -9.36 -15.34
N ASN A 21 -8.44 -8.98 -14.62
CA ASN A 21 -9.73 -8.67 -15.20
C ASN A 21 -9.77 -7.15 -15.30
N LEU A 22 -9.68 -6.66 -16.50
CA LEU A 22 -9.63 -5.25 -16.90
C LEU A 22 -10.81 -4.40 -16.39
N PHE A 23 -11.69 -4.99 -15.60
CA PHE A 23 -12.81 -4.35 -14.91
C PHE A 23 -12.88 -4.95 -13.51
N ALA A 24 -11.95 -4.54 -12.61
CA ALA A 24 -12.19 -4.74 -11.19
C ALA A 24 -13.50 -4.01 -10.88
N GLU A 25 -14.58 -4.77 -10.77
CA GLU A 25 -15.82 -4.26 -10.21
C GLU A 25 -15.46 -3.54 -8.90
N PRO A 26 -15.91 -2.30 -8.72
CA PRO A 26 -15.67 -1.60 -7.48
C PRO A 26 -16.16 -2.50 -6.34
N GLY A 27 -15.29 -2.75 -5.35
CA GLY A 27 -15.70 -3.35 -4.08
C GLY A 27 -16.93 -2.64 -3.53
N PRO A 28 -17.67 -3.25 -2.58
CA PRO A 28 -18.94 -2.70 -2.15
C PRO A 28 -18.84 -1.18 -2.00
N VAL A 29 -19.73 -0.45 -2.66
CA VAL A 29 -19.79 1.02 -2.74
C VAL A 29 -19.49 1.65 -1.36
N THR A 30 -19.90 0.98 -0.31
CA THR A 30 -19.72 1.36 1.10
C THR A 30 -18.26 1.43 1.56
N GLU A 31 -17.36 0.54 1.11
CA GLU A 31 -15.95 0.55 1.55
C GLU A 31 -15.16 1.69 0.89
N ARG A 32 -15.36 1.90 -0.41
CA ARG A 32 -14.73 3.02 -1.12
C ARG A 32 -15.22 4.38 -0.63
N GLU A 33 -16.50 4.49 -0.33
CA GLU A 33 -17.06 5.72 0.25
C GLU A 33 -16.51 5.98 1.65
N ALA A 34 -16.39 4.94 2.47
CA ALA A 34 -15.79 5.04 3.80
C ALA A 34 -14.33 5.49 3.70
N LEU A 35 -13.54 4.83 2.85
CA LEU A 35 -12.13 5.18 2.63
C LEU A 35 -11.99 6.61 2.08
N ALA A 36 -12.81 7.02 1.11
CA ALA A 36 -12.79 8.38 0.58
C ALA A 36 -13.16 9.44 1.64
N ARG A 37 -14.04 9.08 2.59
CA ARG A 37 -14.41 9.95 3.69
C ARG A 37 -13.25 10.13 4.67
N GLU A 38 -12.60 9.05 5.09
CA GLU A 38 -11.47 9.09 6.02
C GLU A 38 -10.24 9.78 5.41
N LEU A 39 -9.99 9.58 4.12
CA LEU A 39 -8.90 10.22 3.39
C LEU A 39 -8.97 11.75 3.39
N ARG A 40 -10.15 12.36 3.61
CA ARG A 40 -10.26 13.82 3.78
C ARG A 40 -9.54 14.34 5.02
N ASN A 41 -9.34 13.49 6.01
CA ASN A 41 -8.66 13.79 7.27
C ASN A 41 -7.16 13.46 7.22
N ALA A 42 -6.70 12.78 6.16
CA ALA A 42 -5.30 12.44 6.00
C ALA A 42 -4.52 13.59 5.35
N TRP A 43 -3.61 14.18 6.12
CA TRP A 43 -2.74 15.27 5.66
C TRP A 43 -1.49 14.77 4.95
N LEU A 44 -0.99 13.61 5.35
CA LEU A 44 0.23 13.05 4.79
C LEU A 44 -0.03 12.51 3.38
N PRO A 45 0.75 12.90 2.35
CA PRO A 45 0.75 12.23 1.06
C PRO A 45 1.29 10.79 1.16
N LEU A 46 0.82 9.88 0.31
CA LEU A 46 1.29 8.48 0.28
C LEU A 46 2.80 8.39 0.07
N GLU A 47 3.33 9.19 -0.85
CA GLU A 47 4.76 9.26 -1.16
C GLU A 47 5.60 9.70 0.04
N SER A 48 5.07 10.56 0.91
CA SER A 48 5.74 10.93 2.15
C SER A 48 5.76 9.77 3.16
N GLY A 49 4.70 8.98 3.22
CA GLY A 49 4.66 7.75 4.02
C GLY A 49 5.68 6.72 3.54
N LEU A 50 5.82 6.55 2.22
CA LEU A 50 6.87 5.72 1.62
C LEU A 50 8.27 6.20 2.03
N ALA A 51 8.54 7.51 1.97
CA ALA A 51 9.82 8.09 2.36
C ALA A 51 10.16 7.84 3.84
N VAL A 52 9.23 8.11 4.75
CA VAL A 52 9.42 7.93 6.20
C VAL A 52 9.69 6.47 6.55
N SER A 53 8.97 5.55 5.91
CA SER A 53 9.10 4.10 6.17
C SER A 53 10.43 3.52 5.69
N GLY A 54 11.20 4.26 4.89
CA GLY A 54 12.54 3.87 4.43
C GLY A 54 13.53 3.61 5.57
N SER A 55 13.32 4.18 6.75
CA SER A 55 14.12 3.89 7.96
C SER A 55 13.97 2.46 8.46
N GLU A 56 12.82 1.82 8.19
CA GLU A 56 12.50 0.45 8.60
C GLU A 56 12.86 -0.61 7.54
N GLY A 57 13.12 -0.19 6.32
CA GLY A 57 13.49 -1.08 5.22
C GLY A 57 13.18 -0.45 3.87
N THR A 58 13.43 -1.18 2.78
CA THR A 58 13.03 -0.73 1.44
C THR A 58 11.52 -0.88 1.28
N PRO A 59 10.77 0.19 1.00
CA PRO A 59 9.34 0.08 0.74
C PRO A 59 9.06 -0.76 -0.52
N ILE A 60 8.12 -1.69 -0.40
CA ILE A 60 7.71 -2.59 -1.48
C ILE A 60 6.24 -2.42 -1.88
N SER A 61 5.43 -1.80 -1.06
CA SER A 61 4.08 -1.33 -1.38
C SER A 61 3.57 -0.38 -0.29
N ALA A 62 2.50 0.36 -0.59
CA ALA A 62 1.82 1.20 0.40
C ALA A 62 0.34 1.37 0.07
N LYS A 63 -0.47 1.56 1.10
CA LYS A 63 -1.90 1.86 0.96
C LYS A 63 -2.47 2.61 2.16
N TYR A 64 -3.43 3.48 1.90
CA TYR A 64 -4.42 3.88 2.87
C TYR A 64 -5.52 2.82 2.93
N GLU A 65 -5.91 2.43 4.11
CA GLU A 65 -6.92 1.40 4.31
C GLU A 65 -7.70 1.63 5.60
N ILE A 66 -8.81 0.91 5.72
CA ILE A 66 -9.54 0.75 6.98
C ILE A 66 -9.32 -0.70 7.42
N ASP A 67 -8.39 -0.90 8.35
CA ASP A 67 -8.10 -2.21 8.94
C ASP A 67 -8.81 -2.35 10.27
N ASN A 68 -9.65 -3.40 10.42
CA ASN A 68 -10.43 -3.66 11.64
C ASN A 68 -11.19 -2.41 12.15
N GLY A 69 -11.72 -1.59 11.23
CA GLY A 69 -12.44 -0.36 11.54
C GLY A 69 -11.55 0.84 11.87
N THR A 70 -10.23 0.70 11.77
CA THR A 70 -9.26 1.78 12.00
C THR A 70 -8.67 2.24 10.66
N PHE A 71 -8.80 3.54 10.36
CA PHE A 71 -8.16 4.13 9.20
C PHE A 71 -6.67 4.32 9.45
N GLN A 72 -5.84 3.84 8.54
CA GLN A 72 -4.38 3.88 8.67
C GLN A 72 -3.68 4.03 7.31
N LEU A 73 -2.41 4.45 7.37
CA LEU A 73 -1.46 4.36 6.27
C LEU A 73 -0.49 3.21 6.57
N SER A 74 -0.60 2.13 5.81
CA SER A 74 0.28 0.97 5.89
C SER A 74 1.32 1.01 4.78
N VAL A 75 2.58 0.88 5.13
CA VAL A 75 3.70 0.73 4.20
C VAL A 75 4.37 -0.60 4.47
N TYR A 76 4.44 -1.43 3.44
CA TYR A 76 5.13 -2.71 3.52
C TYR A 76 6.58 -2.53 3.13
N THR A 77 7.49 -3.02 3.96
CA THR A 77 8.94 -2.84 3.78
C THR A 77 9.66 -4.18 3.82
N MET A 78 10.83 -4.24 3.18
CA MET A 78 11.73 -5.38 3.29
C MET A 78 13.12 -4.98 3.79
N ARG A 79 13.71 -5.82 4.62
CA ARG A 79 15.12 -5.73 5.02
C ARG A 79 15.75 -7.12 4.99
N GLY A 80 16.48 -7.41 3.90
CA GLY A 80 16.91 -8.77 3.59
C GLY A 80 15.72 -9.67 3.30
N GLU A 81 15.55 -10.74 4.07
CA GLU A 81 14.42 -11.67 3.96
C GLU A 81 13.29 -11.37 4.95
N ARG A 82 13.39 -10.29 5.70
CA ARG A 82 12.36 -9.88 6.64
C ARG A 82 11.44 -8.87 6.00
N PHE A 83 10.14 -9.12 6.09
CA PHE A 83 9.09 -8.21 5.69
C PHE A 83 8.40 -7.63 6.93
N SER A 84 8.03 -6.37 6.86
CA SER A 84 7.34 -5.67 7.95
C SER A 84 6.25 -4.77 7.39
N GLU A 85 5.14 -4.67 8.12
CA GLU A 85 4.16 -3.62 7.96
C GLU A 85 4.55 -2.45 8.88
N VAL A 86 4.67 -1.28 8.30
CA VAL A 86 4.97 -0.03 8.99
C VAL A 86 3.73 0.84 8.93
N VAL A 87 3.13 1.11 10.09
CA VAL A 87 1.98 2.02 10.19
C VAL A 87 2.49 3.43 10.45
N VAL A 88 2.12 4.35 9.57
CA VAL A 88 2.51 5.75 9.64
C VAL A 88 1.31 6.59 10.04
N ASP A 89 1.48 7.48 11.00
CA ASP A 89 0.47 8.47 11.35
C ASP A 89 0.21 9.39 10.16
N TYR A 90 -1.00 9.33 9.64
CA TYR A 90 -1.42 10.07 8.45
C TYR A 90 -1.62 11.59 8.69
N SER A 91 -1.47 12.05 9.93
CA SER A 91 -1.59 13.46 10.29
C SER A 91 -0.22 14.14 10.41
N VAL A 92 0.75 13.47 11.06
CA VAL A 92 2.05 14.04 11.39
C VAL A 92 3.23 13.34 10.72
N GLY A 93 3.02 12.18 10.10
CA GLY A 93 4.05 11.47 9.34
C GLY A 93 5.09 10.75 10.21
N THR A 94 4.74 10.35 11.43
CA THR A 94 5.62 9.54 12.29
C THR A 94 5.23 8.08 12.24
N ILE A 95 6.21 7.18 12.35
CA ILE A 95 5.96 5.74 12.48
C ILE A 95 5.36 5.47 13.85
N THR A 96 4.18 4.84 13.87
CA THR A 96 3.48 4.50 15.12
C THR A 96 3.58 3.01 15.47
N LYS A 97 3.81 2.16 14.44
CA LYS A 97 3.87 0.72 14.63
C LYS A 97 4.74 0.07 13.57
N VAL A 98 5.43 -1.01 13.93
CA VAL A 98 6.17 -1.88 13.01
C VAL A 98 5.91 -3.32 13.40
N ASP A 99 5.23 -4.07 12.55
CA ASP A 99 4.94 -5.48 12.75
C ASP A 99 5.66 -6.34 11.72
N VAL A 100 6.26 -7.43 12.17
CA VAL A 100 6.83 -8.43 11.25
C VAL A 100 5.69 -9.22 10.62
N ILE A 101 5.71 -9.34 9.31
CA ILE A 101 4.74 -10.15 8.56
C ILE A 101 5.07 -11.62 8.77
N THR A 102 4.08 -12.39 9.24
CA THR A 102 4.20 -13.82 9.52
C THR A 102 3.11 -14.67 8.88
N ASP A 103 2.01 -14.04 8.43
CA ASP A 103 0.95 -14.73 7.69
C ASP A 103 1.45 -15.20 6.32
N SER A 104 1.08 -16.41 5.94
CA SER A 104 1.60 -17.03 4.71
C SER A 104 1.12 -16.34 3.42
N GLY A 105 -0.10 -15.80 3.43
CA GLY A 105 -0.65 -15.06 2.29
C GLY A 105 0.05 -13.72 2.11
N ASP A 106 0.25 -13.00 3.19
CA ASP A 106 0.97 -11.72 3.18
C ASP A 106 2.44 -11.89 2.82
N LEU A 107 3.09 -12.96 3.31
CA LEU A 107 4.46 -13.30 2.92
C LEU A 107 4.59 -13.59 1.42
N ALA A 108 3.64 -14.32 0.83
CA ALA A 108 3.64 -14.62 -0.60
C ALA A 108 3.49 -13.33 -1.43
N ALA A 109 2.61 -12.42 -1.01
CA ALA A 109 2.44 -11.12 -1.64
C ALA A 109 3.69 -10.25 -1.51
N ALA A 110 4.27 -10.15 -0.31
CA ALA A 110 5.49 -9.41 -0.06
C ALA A 110 6.69 -9.94 -0.87
N GLN A 111 6.79 -11.27 -1.02
CA GLN A 111 7.81 -11.91 -1.85
C GLN A 111 7.65 -11.53 -3.33
N SER A 112 6.43 -11.54 -3.87
CA SER A 112 6.16 -11.10 -5.26
C SER A 112 6.51 -9.63 -5.48
N GLN A 113 6.17 -8.77 -4.51
CA GLN A 113 6.54 -7.35 -4.55
C GLN A 113 8.05 -7.14 -4.47
N LYS A 114 8.76 -7.89 -3.61
CA LYS A 114 10.22 -7.91 -3.54
C LYS A 114 10.83 -8.27 -4.89
N GLU A 115 10.33 -9.32 -5.56
CA GLU A 115 10.82 -9.76 -6.87
C GLU A 115 10.62 -8.68 -7.95
N THR A 116 9.49 -7.97 -7.91
CA THR A 116 9.25 -6.83 -8.78
C THR A 116 10.22 -5.70 -8.49
N MET A 117 10.36 -5.31 -7.23
CA MET A 117 11.24 -4.22 -6.83
C MET A 117 12.73 -4.53 -7.04
N ALA A 118 13.13 -5.82 -7.06
CA ALA A 118 14.50 -6.22 -7.40
C ALA A 118 14.86 -5.93 -8.87
N ARG A 119 13.87 -5.76 -9.74
CA ARG A 119 14.05 -5.38 -11.15
C ARG A 119 13.88 -3.89 -11.40
N ALA A 120 13.36 -3.17 -10.39
CA ALA A 120 13.12 -1.74 -10.48
C ALA A 120 14.43 -0.95 -10.38
N THR A 121 14.52 0.13 -11.14
CA THR A 121 15.58 1.13 -11.04
C THR A 121 15.09 2.41 -10.37
N ARG A 122 13.77 2.52 -10.20
CA ARG A 122 13.08 3.65 -9.55
C ARG A 122 12.41 3.20 -8.26
N THR A 123 12.34 4.09 -7.28
CA THR A 123 11.62 3.85 -6.04
C THR A 123 10.10 4.02 -6.23
N LEU A 124 9.32 3.32 -5.39
CA LEU A 124 7.86 3.52 -5.37
C LEU A 124 7.49 4.96 -5.03
N GLU A 125 8.24 5.61 -4.12
CA GLU A 125 8.07 7.02 -3.78
C GLU A 125 8.15 7.91 -5.02
N ALA A 126 9.23 7.78 -5.81
CA ALA A 126 9.44 8.60 -7.01
C ALA A 126 8.37 8.37 -8.08
N ALA A 127 7.98 7.10 -8.31
CA ALA A 127 6.93 6.77 -9.27
C ALA A 127 5.56 7.28 -8.82
N THR A 128 5.25 7.18 -7.52
CA THR A 128 4.00 7.70 -6.94
C THR A 128 3.93 9.22 -7.04
N ALA A 129 5.01 9.92 -6.69
CA ALA A 129 5.08 11.38 -6.79
C ALA A 129 4.92 11.86 -8.24
N GLU A 130 5.47 11.14 -9.21
CA GLU A 130 5.28 11.44 -10.63
C GLU A 130 3.82 11.26 -11.06
N ALA A 131 3.18 10.16 -10.66
CA ALA A 131 1.79 9.91 -10.97
C ALA A 131 0.86 10.99 -10.40
N VAL A 132 1.08 11.43 -9.16
CA VAL A 132 0.32 12.53 -8.55
C VAL A 132 0.55 13.83 -9.32
N ARG A 133 1.79 14.16 -9.66
CA ARG A 133 2.12 15.38 -10.43
C ARG A 133 1.48 15.38 -11.82
N ALA A 134 1.41 14.21 -12.48
CA ALA A 134 0.77 14.06 -13.78
C ALA A 134 -0.77 14.10 -13.74
N ASN A 135 -1.36 14.02 -12.53
CA ASN A 135 -2.81 14.03 -12.31
C ASN A 135 -3.22 15.13 -11.31
N PRO A 136 -3.21 16.42 -11.72
CA PRO A 136 -3.52 17.52 -10.81
C PRO A 136 -4.87 17.36 -10.11
N GLY A 137 -4.91 17.62 -8.80
CA GLY A 137 -6.09 17.48 -7.95
C GLY A 137 -6.33 16.07 -7.43
N TYR A 138 -5.59 15.07 -7.89
CA TYR A 138 -5.62 13.72 -7.33
C TYR A 138 -4.54 13.53 -6.28
N ARG A 139 -4.82 12.66 -5.31
CA ARG A 139 -3.85 12.13 -4.35
C ARG A 139 -3.72 10.62 -4.52
N ALA A 140 -2.56 10.08 -4.22
CA ALA A 140 -2.37 8.64 -4.21
C ALA A 140 -3.00 8.01 -2.96
N VAL A 141 -3.64 6.86 -3.17
CA VAL A 141 -4.30 6.05 -2.12
C VAL A 141 -3.57 4.73 -1.92
N SER A 142 -3.07 4.15 -3.01
CA SER A 142 -2.20 2.97 -2.95
C SER A 142 -1.15 3.00 -4.05
N ALA A 143 -0.04 2.29 -3.83
CA ALA A 143 1.01 2.03 -4.79
C ALA A 143 1.45 0.57 -4.66
N MET A 144 1.12 -0.24 -5.66
CA MET A 144 1.33 -1.69 -5.68
C MET A 144 2.20 -2.08 -6.88
N PRO A 145 3.45 -2.53 -6.65
CA PRO A 145 4.30 -2.96 -7.74
C PRO A 145 3.87 -4.33 -8.27
N SER A 146 3.98 -4.51 -9.57
CA SER A 146 3.70 -5.76 -10.27
C SER A 146 4.58 -5.91 -11.51
N LEU A 147 4.59 -7.10 -12.11
CA LEU A 147 5.27 -7.33 -13.38
C LEU A 147 4.25 -7.34 -14.52
N ASP A 148 4.50 -6.51 -15.52
CA ASP A 148 3.81 -6.53 -16.81
C ASP A 148 4.79 -7.10 -17.85
N GLU A 149 4.53 -8.31 -18.36
CA GLU A 149 5.43 -9.02 -19.30
C GLU A 149 6.91 -9.01 -18.85
N SER A 150 7.15 -9.20 -17.56
CA SER A 150 8.49 -9.15 -16.91
C SER A 150 9.06 -7.74 -16.68
N ARG A 151 8.39 -6.68 -17.07
CA ARG A 151 8.78 -5.29 -16.76
C ARG A 151 8.21 -4.87 -15.40
N PRO A 152 9.00 -4.24 -14.52
CA PRO A 152 8.51 -3.74 -13.27
C PRO A 152 7.66 -2.49 -13.49
N ILE A 153 6.39 -2.57 -13.07
CA ILE A 153 5.44 -1.45 -13.06
C ILE A 153 4.88 -1.24 -11.66
N VAL A 154 4.25 -0.11 -11.44
CA VAL A 154 3.45 0.17 -10.25
C VAL A 154 2.04 0.55 -10.67
N GLU A 155 1.05 -0.12 -10.10
CA GLU A 155 -0.34 0.31 -10.14
C GLU A 155 -0.58 1.31 -9.01
N ILE A 156 -1.06 2.50 -9.34
CA ILE A 156 -1.33 3.56 -8.38
C ILE A 156 -2.81 3.91 -8.45
N LEU A 157 -3.50 3.71 -7.32
CA LEU A 157 -4.87 4.16 -7.15
C LEU A 157 -4.87 5.62 -6.72
N LEU A 158 -5.56 6.45 -7.46
CA LEU A 158 -5.69 7.87 -7.22
C LEU A 158 -7.13 8.25 -6.86
N LEU A 159 -7.29 9.27 -6.02
CA LEU A 159 -8.57 9.82 -5.61
C LEU A 159 -8.60 11.36 -5.73
N ASN A 160 -9.69 11.89 -6.32
CA ASN A 160 -10.04 13.31 -6.27
C ASN A 160 -11.52 13.44 -5.88
N GLY A 161 -11.81 13.86 -4.65
CA GLY A 161 -13.18 13.89 -4.09
C GLY A 161 -13.77 12.49 -4.01
N THR A 162 -14.64 12.13 -4.95
CA THR A 162 -15.23 10.79 -5.12
C THR A 162 -14.78 10.09 -6.40
N ASN A 163 -13.93 10.75 -7.19
CA ASN A 163 -13.48 10.22 -8.48
C ASN A 163 -12.22 9.36 -8.27
N TRP A 164 -12.34 8.08 -8.53
CA TRP A 164 -11.26 7.12 -8.47
C TRP A 164 -10.63 6.93 -9.85
N ARG A 165 -9.31 6.78 -9.88
CA ARG A 165 -8.55 6.52 -11.10
C ARG A 165 -7.41 5.57 -10.80
N ILE A 166 -7.20 4.58 -11.67
CA ILE A 166 -6.00 3.74 -11.65
C ILE A 166 -5.07 4.27 -12.74
N VAL A 167 -3.81 4.41 -12.40
CA VAL A 167 -2.73 4.72 -13.33
C VAL A 167 -1.59 3.74 -13.15
N HIS A 168 -0.86 3.46 -14.23
CA HIS A 168 0.31 2.61 -14.18
C HIS A 168 1.55 3.48 -14.43
N GLY A 169 2.55 3.34 -13.55
CA GLY A 169 3.86 3.94 -13.70
C GLY A 169 4.91 2.88 -14.01
N THR A 170 5.97 3.25 -14.72
CA THR A 170 7.14 2.37 -14.90
C THR A 170 8.07 2.48 -13.70
N LEU A 171 8.73 1.36 -13.37
CA LEU A 171 9.74 1.28 -12.32
C LEU A 171 11.16 1.02 -12.90
N ASP A 172 11.28 0.95 -14.22
CA ASP A 172 12.54 0.83 -14.96
C ASP A 172 13.11 2.17 -15.42
#